data_0ac60a4089dec00236ca0f6bfb82b337
#
_entry.id   0ac60a4089dec00236ca0f6bfb82b337
#
_cell.length_a   1.000
_cell.length_b   1.000
_cell.length_c   1.000
_cell.angle_alpha   90.00
_cell.angle_beta   90.00
_cell.angle_gamma   90.00
#
_symmetry.space_group_name_H-M   'P 1'
#
loop_
_entity.id
_entity.type
_entity.pdbx_description
1 polymer ?
#
loop_
_entity_poly.entity_id
_entity_poly.type
_entity_poly.pdbx_seq_one_letter_code
_entity_poly.pdbx_strand_id
1 'polypeptide(L)'
;GPGCLLYSLVLDMEANSALAGISTSYDFIMGVMARAIGTGANMEGSSDLAIARLKFSGNAQQRKRRFLLHHGTILVNFDLGLVPRYLKPPPRQPEYRKGREHHSFIRNLGGTVELIRQQVAAAWHAVEAGACPDESVVAQCLRDRFLQPGWVFRR
;
A
#
# COMPACT_ATOMS: atom_id res chain seq x y z
N GLY A 1 11.44 3.28 3.28
CA GLY A 1 12.45 4.08 3.96
C GLY A 1 11.86 4.90 5.08
N PRO A 2 12.67 5.63 5.86
CA PRO A 2 12.16 6.52 6.90
C PRO A 2 11.09 7.47 6.35
N GLY A 3 10.04 7.74 7.13
CA GLY A 3 8.94 8.59 6.70
C GLY A 3 7.87 7.91 5.84
N CYS A 4 7.96 6.59 5.62
CA CYS A 4 6.91 5.80 4.99
C CYS A 4 6.23 4.90 6.03
N LEU A 5 4.92 4.77 5.94
CA LEU A 5 4.16 3.71 6.59
C LEU A 5 3.87 2.61 5.56
N LEU A 6 4.36 1.41 5.83
CA LEU A 6 3.99 0.20 5.10
C LEU A 6 2.88 -0.51 5.87
N TYR A 7 1.85 -0.94 5.19
CA TYR A 7 0.76 -1.68 5.80
C TYR A 7 0.34 -2.88 4.97
N SER A 8 -0.25 -3.85 5.62
CA SER A 8 -0.83 -5.04 4.99
C SER A 8 -2.14 -5.41 5.69
N LEU A 9 -3.12 -5.79 4.89
CA LEU A 9 -4.42 -6.29 5.34
C LEU A 9 -4.63 -7.68 4.76
N VAL A 10 -4.97 -8.64 5.60
CA VAL A 10 -5.41 -9.97 5.17
C VAL A 10 -6.90 -10.06 5.49
N LEU A 11 -7.72 -10.11 4.45
CA LEU A 11 -9.17 -10.04 4.55
C LEU A 11 -9.80 -11.33 4.01
N ASP A 12 -10.82 -11.82 4.71
CA ASP A 12 -11.65 -12.94 4.27
C ASP A 12 -12.70 -12.44 3.26
N MET A 13 -12.61 -12.91 2.02
CA MET A 13 -13.53 -12.49 0.96
C MET A 13 -14.95 -13.01 1.15
N GLU A 14 -15.14 -14.05 1.93
CA GLU A 14 -16.48 -14.57 2.25
C GLU A 14 -17.18 -13.77 3.35
N ALA A 15 -16.40 -13.05 4.17
CA ALA A 15 -16.94 -12.24 5.27
C ALA A 15 -17.60 -10.93 4.79
N ASN A 16 -17.30 -10.46 3.57
CA ASN A 16 -17.86 -9.22 3.04
C ASN A 16 -17.97 -9.27 1.50
N SER A 17 -19.19 -9.17 1.00
CA SER A 17 -19.49 -9.20 -0.45
C SER A 17 -18.76 -8.13 -1.26
N ALA A 18 -18.41 -6.99 -0.68
CA ALA A 18 -17.60 -5.97 -1.34
C ALA A 18 -16.21 -6.46 -1.70
N LEU A 19 -15.71 -7.52 -1.05
CA LEU A 19 -14.40 -8.10 -1.34
C LEU A 19 -14.44 -9.14 -2.47
N ALA A 20 -15.62 -9.52 -2.97
CA ALA A 20 -15.76 -10.56 -3.98
C ALA A 20 -15.11 -10.19 -5.33
N GLY A 21 -15.28 -8.96 -5.80
CA GLY A 21 -14.71 -8.45 -7.05
C GLY A 21 -13.37 -7.73 -6.84
N ILE A 22 -12.57 -7.63 -7.90
CA ILE A 22 -11.29 -6.88 -7.84
C ILE A 22 -11.57 -5.39 -7.66
N SER A 23 -12.38 -4.79 -8.50
CA SER A 23 -12.71 -3.35 -8.43
C SER A 23 -13.40 -3.02 -7.12
N THR A 24 -14.46 -3.75 -6.77
CA THR A 24 -15.23 -3.50 -5.55
C THR A 24 -14.41 -3.62 -4.27
N SER A 25 -13.44 -4.54 -4.24
CA SER A 25 -12.52 -4.66 -3.10
C SER A 25 -11.56 -3.48 -2.99
N TYR A 26 -11.08 -2.94 -4.13
CA TYR A 26 -10.31 -1.69 -4.10
C TYR A 26 -11.18 -0.53 -3.61
N ASP A 27 -12.37 -0.34 -4.17
CA ASP A 27 -13.29 0.73 -3.76
C ASP A 27 -13.58 0.68 -2.26
N PHE A 28 -13.86 -0.52 -1.74
CA PHE A 28 -14.12 -0.71 -0.31
C PHE A 28 -12.89 -0.37 0.55
N ILE A 29 -11.75 -1.00 0.28
CA ILE A 29 -10.54 -0.84 1.09
C ILE A 29 -10.01 0.59 1.00
N MET A 30 -9.91 1.12 -0.21
CA MET A 30 -9.38 2.47 -0.42
C MET A 30 -10.33 3.53 0.15
N GLY A 31 -11.65 3.26 0.14
CA GLY A 31 -12.63 4.12 0.80
C GLY A 31 -12.44 4.16 2.33
N VAL A 32 -12.16 3.01 2.97
CA VAL A 32 -11.82 2.97 4.41
C VAL A 32 -10.54 3.75 4.67
N MET A 33 -9.50 3.51 3.87
CA MET A 33 -8.21 4.17 4.01
C MET A 33 -8.30 5.69 3.80
N ALA A 34 -9.04 6.14 2.78
CA ALA A 34 -9.25 7.56 2.52
C ALA A 34 -9.94 8.26 3.69
N ARG A 35 -10.97 7.64 4.25
CA ARG A 35 -11.66 8.18 5.45
C ARG A 35 -10.75 8.22 6.67
N ALA A 36 -9.91 7.22 6.86
CA ALA A 36 -8.93 7.18 7.95
C ALA A 36 -7.93 8.34 7.89
N ILE A 37 -7.46 8.64 6.68
CA ILE A 37 -6.50 9.73 6.43
C ILE A 37 -7.17 11.10 6.60
N GLY A 38 -8.45 11.21 6.22
CA GLY A 38 -9.22 12.44 6.43
C GLY A 38 -9.35 13.32 5.18
N THR A 39 -9.42 14.62 5.39
CA THR A 39 -9.88 15.60 4.41
C THR A 39 -9.17 15.57 3.06
N GLY A 40 -9.95 15.39 2.02
CA GLY A 40 -9.49 15.47 0.62
C GLY A 40 -8.80 14.23 0.09
N ALA A 41 -8.61 13.19 0.91
CA ALA A 41 -8.07 11.92 0.45
C ALA A 41 -9.14 11.15 -0.34
N ASN A 42 -8.77 10.67 -1.52
CA ASN A 42 -9.64 9.87 -2.39
C ASN A 42 -8.83 8.86 -3.19
N MET A 43 -9.50 7.85 -3.69
CA MET A 43 -8.88 6.92 -4.65
C MET A 43 -8.77 7.59 -6.02
N GLU A 44 -7.60 7.45 -6.63
CA GLU A 44 -7.33 7.87 -8.01
C GLU A 44 -6.76 6.69 -8.81
N GLY A 45 -7.12 6.62 -10.09
CA GLY A 45 -6.78 5.46 -10.90
C GLY A 45 -7.40 4.19 -10.36
N SER A 46 -6.64 3.10 -10.29
CA SER A 46 -7.12 1.79 -9.83
C SER A 46 -6.67 1.41 -8.41
N SER A 47 -5.63 2.04 -7.88
CA SER A 47 -5.00 1.60 -6.63
C SER A 47 -4.20 2.67 -5.89
N ASP A 48 -4.35 3.92 -6.27
CA ASP A 48 -3.64 5.03 -5.64
C ASP A 48 -4.54 5.79 -4.67
N LEU A 49 -3.98 6.32 -3.58
CA LEU A 49 -4.62 7.38 -2.81
C LEU A 49 -3.94 8.71 -3.11
N ALA A 50 -4.76 9.72 -3.32
CA ALA A 50 -4.29 11.06 -3.66
C ALA A 50 -5.07 12.14 -2.90
N ILE A 51 -4.47 13.32 -2.77
CA ILE A 51 -5.10 14.57 -2.34
C ILE A 51 -4.78 15.59 -3.41
N ALA A 52 -5.80 16.29 -3.93
CA ALA A 52 -5.65 17.26 -5.02
C ALA A 52 -4.87 16.69 -6.23
N ARG A 53 -5.14 15.43 -6.57
CA ARG A 53 -4.48 14.68 -7.67
C ARG A 53 -2.96 14.50 -7.50
N LEU A 54 -2.45 14.61 -6.27
CA LEU A 54 -1.08 14.28 -5.89
C LEU A 54 -1.09 12.99 -5.07
N LYS A 55 -0.46 11.96 -5.61
CA LYS A 55 -0.40 10.64 -5.03
C LYS A 55 0.43 10.63 -3.75
N PHE A 56 -0.10 10.07 -2.67
CA PHE A 56 0.63 9.83 -1.44
C PHE A 56 0.71 8.34 -1.06
N SER A 57 -0.08 7.49 -1.73
CA SER A 57 -0.08 6.04 -1.48
C SER A 57 -0.28 5.27 -2.78
N GLY A 58 0.45 4.17 -2.90
CA GLY A 58 0.29 3.18 -3.95
C GLY A 58 0.06 1.81 -3.34
N ASN A 59 -0.88 1.04 -3.92
CA ASN A 59 -1.37 -0.18 -3.32
C ASN A 59 -1.47 -1.31 -4.33
N ALA A 60 -1.43 -2.54 -3.82
CA ALA A 60 -1.56 -3.74 -4.62
C ALA A 60 -2.36 -4.81 -3.86
N GLN A 61 -2.94 -5.73 -4.60
CA GLN A 61 -3.68 -6.85 -4.05
C GLN A 61 -3.16 -8.17 -4.61
N GLN A 62 -3.17 -9.20 -3.76
CA GLN A 62 -3.05 -10.59 -4.15
C GLN A 62 -4.24 -11.36 -3.60
N ARG A 63 -4.94 -12.04 -4.50
CA ARG A 63 -6.11 -12.86 -4.15
C ARG A 63 -5.70 -14.33 -4.23
N LYS A 64 -6.00 -15.09 -3.18
CA LYS A 64 -5.69 -16.52 -3.14
C LYS A 64 -6.78 -17.29 -2.40
N ARG A 65 -7.52 -18.11 -3.13
CA ARG A 65 -8.65 -18.86 -2.57
C ARG A 65 -9.65 -17.92 -1.88
N ARG A 66 -9.80 -18.06 -0.56
CA ARG A 66 -10.71 -17.32 0.30
C ARG A 66 -10.16 -15.96 0.75
N PHE A 67 -8.85 -15.78 0.77
CA PHE A 67 -8.21 -14.60 1.37
C PHE A 67 -7.66 -13.63 0.33
N LEU A 68 -7.80 -12.36 0.66
CA LEU A 68 -7.24 -11.23 -0.05
C LEU A 68 -6.12 -10.60 0.80
N LEU A 69 -4.91 -10.55 0.25
CA LEU A 69 -3.85 -9.69 0.77
C LEU A 69 -3.90 -8.35 0.03
N HIS A 70 -4.12 -7.27 0.76
CA HIS A 70 -3.97 -5.92 0.27
C HIS A 70 -2.83 -5.26 1.03
N HIS A 71 -1.92 -4.63 0.32
CA HIS A 71 -0.80 -3.93 0.94
C HIS A 71 -0.49 -2.64 0.22
N GLY A 72 0.11 -1.70 0.93
CA GLY A 72 0.47 -0.41 0.37
C GLY A 72 1.52 0.33 1.16
N THR A 73 1.95 1.44 0.59
CA THR A 73 2.88 2.39 1.21
C THR A 73 2.23 3.75 1.26
N ILE A 74 2.26 4.40 2.43
CA ILE A 74 1.82 5.77 2.62
C ILE A 74 3.05 6.65 2.82
N LEU A 75 3.21 7.68 1.99
CA LEU A 75 4.26 8.68 2.11
C LEU A 75 3.83 9.72 3.14
N VAL A 76 4.43 9.68 4.32
CA VAL A 76 4.07 10.57 5.43
C VAL A 76 5.03 11.76 5.48
N ASN A 77 6.33 11.46 5.57
CA ASN A 77 7.40 12.47 5.64
C ASN A 77 8.69 11.91 5.01
N PHE A 78 8.53 11.30 3.83
CA PHE A 78 9.58 10.62 3.08
C PHE A 78 10.37 11.63 2.26
N ASP A 79 11.68 11.40 2.08
CA ASP A 79 12.48 12.17 1.12
C ASP A 79 12.05 11.83 -0.32
N LEU A 80 11.17 12.67 -0.87
CA LEU A 80 10.64 12.49 -2.22
C LEU A 80 11.71 12.59 -3.32
N GLY A 81 12.84 13.21 -3.04
CA GLY A 81 13.98 13.29 -3.97
C GLY A 81 14.62 11.94 -4.29
N LEU A 82 14.41 10.95 -3.41
CA LEU A 82 14.89 9.60 -3.65
C LEU A 82 14.09 8.86 -4.73
N VAL A 83 12.83 9.25 -4.96
CA VAL A 83 11.97 8.54 -5.91
C VAL A 83 12.52 8.61 -7.34
N PRO A 84 12.80 9.79 -7.94
CA PRO A 84 13.36 9.85 -9.27
C PRO A 84 14.80 9.31 -9.36
N ARG A 85 15.51 9.28 -8.23
CA ARG A 85 16.87 8.74 -8.17
C ARG A 85 16.90 7.21 -8.35
N TYR A 86 15.92 6.51 -7.80
CA TYR A 86 15.91 5.04 -7.78
C TYR A 86 14.83 4.42 -8.65
N LEU A 87 13.80 5.16 -9.04
CA LEU A 87 12.67 4.63 -9.80
C LEU A 87 12.50 5.40 -11.11
N LYS A 88 12.55 4.66 -12.21
CA LYS A 88 12.16 5.19 -13.52
C LYS A 88 10.65 5.43 -13.58
N PRO A 89 10.16 6.38 -14.39
CA PRO A 89 8.75 6.46 -14.70
C PRO A 89 8.24 5.12 -15.24
N PRO A 90 7.09 4.62 -14.74
CA PRO A 90 6.56 3.35 -15.23
C PRO A 90 6.10 3.49 -16.69
N PRO A 91 6.24 2.43 -17.51
CA PRO A 91 5.81 2.46 -18.91
C PRO A 91 4.30 2.61 -19.04
N ARG A 92 3.54 2.10 -18.07
CA ARG A 92 2.09 2.33 -17.96
C ARG A 92 1.83 3.28 -16.81
N GLN A 93 1.16 4.37 -17.11
CA GLN A 93 0.83 5.41 -16.14
C GLN A 93 -0.67 5.56 -16.02
N PRO A 94 -1.20 5.82 -14.81
CA PRO A 94 -2.61 6.12 -14.66
C PRO A 94 -2.93 7.44 -15.39
N GLU A 95 -4.12 7.51 -15.96
CA GLU A 95 -4.56 8.66 -16.76
C GLU A 95 -4.44 9.98 -16.00
N TYR A 96 -4.79 9.97 -14.70
CA TYR A 96 -4.72 11.18 -13.87
C TYR A 96 -3.29 11.70 -13.66
N ARG A 97 -2.24 10.90 -13.93
CA ARG A 97 -0.84 11.34 -13.89
C ARG A 97 -0.49 12.33 -14.99
N LYS A 98 -1.09 12.20 -16.17
CA LYS A 98 -0.89 13.11 -17.32
C LYS A 98 0.58 13.36 -17.68
N GLY A 99 1.41 12.31 -17.63
CA GLY A 99 2.83 12.39 -17.95
C GLY A 99 3.69 13.16 -16.95
N ARG A 100 3.16 13.59 -15.81
CA ARG A 100 3.92 14.34 -14.80
C ARG A 100 5.11 13.53 -14.28
N GLU A 101 6.22 14.22 -14.06
CA GLU A 101 7.39 13.67 -13.39
C GLU A 101 7.07 13.28 -11.93
N HIS A 102 7.93 12.48 -11.30
CA HIS A 102 7.68 12.03 -9.92
C HIS A 102 7.47 13.19 -8.95
N HIS A 103 8.33 14.21 -8.97
CA HIS A 103 8.29 15.35 -8.05
C HIS A 103 7.01 16.21 -8.16
N SER A 104 6.35 16.21 -9.31
CA SER A 104 5.09 16.93 -9.55
C SER A 104 3.86 16.03 -9.48
N PHE A 105 4.06 14.72 -9.24
CA PHE A 105 2.99 13.74 -9.17
C PHE A 105 2.76 13.20 -7.76
N ILE A 106 3.80 13.12 -6.92
CA ILE A 106 3.72 12.57 -5.57
C ILE A 106 3.80 13.66 -4.52
N ARG A 107 3.29 13.35 -3.33
CA ARG A 107 3.37 14.21 -2.15
C ARG A 107 3.51 13.40 -0.88
N ASN A 108 3.96 14.03 0.19
CA ASN A 108 3.79 13.54 1.55
C ASN A 108 2.45 14.01 2.14
N LEU A 109 1.91 13.23 3.07
CA LEU A 109 0.75 13.65 3.87
C LEU A 109 1.12 14.74 4.86
N GLY A 110 2.34 14.68 5.40
CA GLY A 110 2.75 15.43 6.57
C GLY A 110 2.37 14.74 7.89
N GLY A 111 2.73 15.34 9.00
CA GLY A 111 2.54 14.75 10.32
C GLY A 111 3.58 13.67 10.65
N THR A 112 3.21 12.73 11.51
CA THR A 112 4.08 11.63 11.95
C THR A 112 3.57 10.28 11.47
N VAL A 113 4.49 9.35 11.22
CA VAL A 113 4.14 7.97 10.85
C VAL A 113 3.27 7.32 11.91
N GLU A 114 3.54 7.61 13.18
CA GLU A 114 2.79 7.06 14.30
C GLU A 114 1.33 7.53 14.32
N LEU A 115 1.07 8.81 14.05
CA LEU A 115 -0.30 9.33 13.95
C LEU A 115 -1.08 8.61 12.83
N ILE A 116 -0.47 8.48 11.65
CA ILE A 116 -1.12 7.80 10.52
C ILE A 116 -1.33 6.32 10.83
N ARG A 117 -0.38 5.66 11.50
CA ARG A 117 -0.52 4.27 11.95
C ARG A 117 -1.75 4.10 12.85
N GLN A 118 -1.91 4.98 13.83
CA GLN A 118 -3.04 4.95 14.76
C GLN A 118 -4.37 5.18 14.03
N GLN A 119 -4.44 6.14 13.12
CA GLN A 119 -5.66 6.41 12.33
C GLN A 119 -6.04 5.19 11.48
N VAL A 120 -5.08 4.58 10.80
CA VAL A 120 -5.31 3.38 9.99
C VAL A 120 -5.73 2.20 10.87
N ALA A 121 -5.05 1.95 11.98
CA ALA A 121 -5.39 0.88 12.91
C ALA A 121 -6.81 1.04 13.47
N ALA A 122 -7.18 2.24 13.88
CA ALA A 122 -8.52 2.55 14.37
C ALA A 122 -9.60 2.30 13.30
N ALA A 123 -9.35 2.72 12.06
CA ALA A 123 -10.31 2.54 10.96
C ALA A 123 -10.57 1.07 10.60
N TRP A 124 -9.60 0.20 10.88
CA TRP A 124 -9.71 -1.25 10.69
C TRP A 124 -10.03 -2.01 11.98
N HIS A 125 -10.32 -1.32 13.09
CA HIS A 125 -10.54 -1.90 14.40
C HIS A 125 -9.42 -2.88 14.81
N ALA A 126 -8.19 -2.57 14.38
CA ALA A 126 -7.04 -3.40 14.70
C ALA A 126 -6.65 -3.19 16.15
N VAL A 127 -6.64 -4.27 16.92
CA VAL A 127 -6.12 -4.30 18.28
C VAL A 127 -4.71 -4.87 18.26
N GLU A 128 -3.88 -4.42 19.18
CA GLU A 128 -2.54 -4.99 19.33
C GLU A 128 -2.68 -6.42 19.84
N ALA A 129 -2.56 -7.35 18.95
CA ALA A 129 -2.61 -8.77 19.28
C ALA A 129 -1.82 -9.55 18.23
N GLY A 130 -1.00 -10.42 18.65
CA GLY A 130 -0.31 -11.37 17.82
C GLY A 130 1.19 -11.34 18.02
N ALA A 131 1.75 -12.52 18.20
CA ALA A 131 3.18 -12.73 18.13
C ALA A 131 3.66 -12.41 16.72
N CYS A 132 4.81 -11.78 16.61
CA CYS A 132 5.55 -11.76 15.35
C CYS A 132 5.71 -13.20 14.84
N PRO A 133 5.69 -13.42 13.52
CA PRO A 133 6.06 -14.73 12.99
C PRO A 133 7.40 -15.17 13.57
N ASP A 134 7.53 -16.46 13.88
CA ASP A 134 8.79 -17.02 14.33
C ASP A 134 9.89 -16.70 13.31
N GLU A 135 10.96 -16.09 13.78
CA GLU A 135 12.11 -15.71 12.93
C GLU A 135 12.68 -16.91 12.17
N SER A 136 12.58 -18.11 12.72
CA SER A 136 13.02 -19.34 12.06
C SER A 136 12.18 -19.63 10.81
N VAL A 137 10.87 -19.40 10.86
CA VAL A 137 9.94 -19.57 9.71
C VAL A 137 10.25 -18.55 8.62
N VAL A 138 10.49 -17.29 9.03
CA VAL A 138 10.88 -16.23 8.09
C VAL A 138 12.22 -16.56 7.42
N ALA A 139 13.21 -16.96 8.23
CA ALA A 139 14.54 -17.36 7.71
C ALA A 139 14.45 -18.58 6.78
N GLN A 140 13.60 -19.55 7.08
CA GLN A 140 13.36 -20.70 6.20
C GLN A 140 12.75 -20.26 4.87
N CYS A 141 11.69 -19.44 4.88
CA CYS A 141 11.10 -18.90 3.66
C CYS A 141 12.10 -18.11 2.79
N LEU A 142 12.97 -17.34 3.44
CA LEU A 142 14.04 -16.61 2.75
C LEU A 142 14.99 -17.57 2.05
N ARG A 143 15.52 -18.58 2.75
CA ARG A 143 16.46 -19.56 2.19
C ARG A 143 15.83 -20.36 1.06
N ASP A 144 14.64 -20.87 1.25
CA ASP A 144 14.01 -21.81 0.31
C ASP A 144 13.50 -21.14 -0.96
N ARG A 145 13.24 -19.86 -0.92
CA ARG A 145 12.60 -19.17 -2.03
C ARG A 145 13.19 -17.80 -2.36
N PHE A 146 13.11 -16.85 -1.42
CA PHE A 146 13.29 -15.44 -1.75
C PHE A 146 14.75 -15.04 -2.01
N LEU A 147 15.71 -15.76 -1.47
CA LEU A 147 17.15 -15.58 -1.71
C LEU A 147 17.68 -16.45 -2.86
N GLN A 148 16.85 -17.33 -3.44
CA GLN A 148 17.27 -18.17 -4.55
C GLN A 148 17.47 -17.34 -5.82
N PRO A 149 18.59 -17.54 -6.57
CA PRO A 149 18.85 -16.82 -7.82
C PRO A 149 17.68 -16.93 -8.81
N GLY A 150 17.07 -18.11 -8.92
CA GLY A 150 15.91 -18.34 -9.80
C GLY A 150 14.66 -17.55 -9.39
N TRP A 151 14.57 -17.08 -8.13
CA TRP A 151 13.54 -16.15 -7.70
C TRP A 151 13.94 -14.70 -7.92
N VAL A 152 15.17 -14.33 -7.51
CA VAL A 152 15.67 -12.96 -7.54
C VAL A 152 15.78 -12.42 -8.96
N PHE A 153 16.26 -13.25 -9.89
CA PHE A 153 16.54 -12.85 -11.27
C PHE A 153 15.49 -13.34 -12.28
N ARG A 154 14.35 -13.85 -11.82
CA ARG A 154 13.25 -14.19 -12.72
C ARG A 154 12.70 -12.94 -13.39
N ARG A 155 12.58 -12.96 -14.69
CA ARG A 155 11.94 -11.94 -15.52
C ARG A 155 10.57 -12.39 -15.98
#